data_c08d50be52bb7ce2272d35a763949748
#
_entry.id   c08d50be52bb7ce2272d35a763949748
#
_cell.length_a   1.000
_cell.length_b   1.000
_cell.length_c   1.000
_cell.angle_alpha   90.00
_cell.angle_beta   90.00
_cell.angle_gamma   90.00
#
_symmetry.space_group_name_H-M   'P 1'
#
loop_
_entity.id
_entity.type
_entity.pdbx_description
1 polymer ?
#
loop_
_entity_poly.entity_id
_entity_poly.type
_entity_poly.pdbx_seq_one_letter_code
_entity_poly.pdbx_strand_id
1 'polypeptide(L)'
;MNTTVTPEKKLNTNLRNKRMNHPTAGQRCMLWVDGVGGFLTCFSARVEIGQAISETQVDVPLLGDLSRHHAVLERQDDVYLIEPHGPTWVESRQIDKPRVLADGDEIRLGDSVSLRFRQPHPLSSTARIDFLSTHRTQPSADGVLLMAGSCILGASDNCHVVCRHWQHEVMLVRQRQALACHVNTEFEVDGSVNRGRAPVTMSSTIQGDDFCLSLEHID
;
A
#
# COMPACT_ATOMS: atom_id res chain seq x y z
N MET A 1 -42.45 15.79 -56.52
CA MET A 1 -41.82 16.36 -55.34
C MET A 1 -41.28 15.19 -54.54
N ASN A 2 -40.01 14.82 -54.75
CA ASN A 2 -39.33 13.73 -54.05
C ASN A 2 -38.46 14.31 -52.96
N THR A 3 -38.79 14.01 -51.72
CA THR A 3 -37.98 14.38 -50.56
C THR A 3 -37.08 13.19 -50.21
N THR A 4 -35.80 13.33 -50.50
CA THR A 4 -34.77 12.36 -50.18
C THR A 4 -34.42 12.47 -48.69
N VAL A 5 -34.64 11.42 -47.92
CA VAL A 5 -34.23 11.32 -46.50
C VAL A 5 -32.86 10.67 -46.45
N THR A 6 -31.88 11.42 -45.96
CA THR A 6 -30.53 10.95 -45.71
C THR A 6 -30.49 10.13 -44.39
N PRO A 7 -29.85 8.94 -44.29
CA PRO A 7 -29.75 8.21 -43.06
C PRO A 7 -28.68 8.79 -42.18
N GLU A 8 -29.07 9.20 -40.96
CA GLU A 8 -28.13 9.55 -39.87
C GLU A 8 -27.26 8.37 -39.47
N LYS A 9 -25.95 8.58 -39.54
CA LYS A 9 -24.94 7.71 -39.06
C LYS A 9 -24.99 7.66 -37.52
N LYS A 10 -25.55 6.58 -36.95
CA LYS A 10 -25.44 6.30 -35.50
C LYS A 10 -23.96 6.12 -35.14
N LEU A 11 -23.42 7.11 -34.48
CA LEU A 11 -22.11 7.08 -33.86
C LEU A 11 -22.16 6.09 -32.66
N ASN A 12 -21.49 4.96 -32.80
CA ASN A 12 -21.48 3.90 -31.81
C ASN A 12 -20.56 4.32 -30.64
N THR A 13 -21.14 4.99 -29.64
CA THR A 13 -20.44 5.47 -28.43
C THR A 13 -20.28 4.31 -27.44
N ASN A 14 -19.48 3.32 -27.77
CA ASN A 14 -18.99 2.33 -26.83
C ASN A 14 -17.65 2.76 -26.24
N LEU A 15 -17.58 3.93 -25.64
CA LEU A 15 -16.57 4.26 -24.66
C LEU A 15 -17.00 3.59 -23.35
N ARG A 16 -16.61 2.34 -23.16
CA ARG A 16 -16.62 1.68 -21.86
C ARG A 16 -15.86 2.59 -20.90
N ASN A 17 -16.60 3.22 -19.99
CA ASN A 17 -16.07 3.87 -18.81
C ASN A 17 -15.22 2.84 -18.05
N LYS A 18 -13.92 2.80 -18.32
CA LYS A 18 -12.93 2.18 -17.44
C LYS A 18 -12.95 3.07 -16.19
N ARG A 19 -13.76 2.70 -15.18
CA ARG A 19 -13.74 3.36 -13.89
C ARG A 19 -12.30 3.27 -13.40
N MET A 20 -11.63 4.42 -13.36
CA MET A 20 -10.31 4.51 -12.76
C MET A 20 -10.51 4.28 -11.26
N ASN A 21 -10.15 3.09 -10.77
CA ASN A 21 -10.16 2.78 -9.36
C ASN A 21 -9.03 3.56 -8.69
N HIS A 22 -9.38 4.72 -8.14
CA HIS A 22 -8.48 5.50 -7.30
C HIS A 22 -8.58 5.02 -5.84
N PRO A 23 -7.47 4.99 -5.09
CA PRO A 23 -7.50 4.53 -3.70
C PRO A 23 -8.36 5.47 -2.83
N THR A 24 -9.41 4.93 -2.24
CA THR A 24 -10.24 5.59 -1.23
C THR A 24 -9.81 5.16 0.18
N ALA A 25 -10.29 5.87 1.22
CA ALA A 25 -10.09 5.42 2.59
C ALA A 25 -10.72 4.03 2.78
N GLY A 26 -9.99 3.10 3.40
CA GLY A 26 -10.39 1.70 3.55
C GLY A 26 -10.00 0.79 2.38
N GLN A 27 -9.49 1.31 1.27
CA GLN A 27 -8.98 0.49 0.18
C GLN A 27 -7.57 -0.03 0.46
N ARG A 28 -7.31 -1.22 -0.07
CA ARG A 28 -6.03 -1.93 0.02
C ARG A 28 -5.64 -2.41 -1.37
N CYS A 29 -4.35 -2.59 -1.58
CA CYS A 29 -3.84 -3.31 -2.74
C CYS A 29 -2.58 -4.08 -2.38
N MET A 30 -2.21 -5.05 -3.21
CA MET A 30 -0.86 -5.58 -3.21
C MET A 30 0.01 -4.70 -4.10
N LEU A 31 1.17 -4.34 -3.58
CA LEU A 31 2.27 -3.74 -4.34
C LEU A 31 3.33 -4.83 -4.51
N TRP A 32 3.47 -5.32 -5.74
CA TRP A 32 4.50 -6.28 -6.12
C TRP A 32 5.71 -5.53 -6.65
N VAL A 33 6.88 -5.81 -6.10
CA VAL A 33 8.14 -5.17 -6.48
C VAL A 33 9.10 -6.25 -6.93
N ASP A 34 9.46 -6.25 -8.20
CA ASP A 34 10.29 -7.30 -8.79
C ASP A 34 11.64 -7.43 -8.11
N GLY A 35 12.02 -8.66 -7.78
CA GLY A 35 13.26 -8.96 -7.05
C GLY A 35 13.28 -8.53 -5.57
N VAL A 36 12.16 -8.00 -5.04
CA VAL A 36 12.08 -7.55 -3.63
C VAL A 36 10.98 -8.27 -2.86
N GLY A 37 9.75 -8.30 -3.39
CA GLY A 37 8.62 -8.99 -2.76
C GLY A 37 7.29 -8.27 -2.90
N GLY A 38 6.29 -8.77 -2.17
CA GLY A 38 4.92 -8.25 -2.15
C GLY A 38 4.61 -7.49 -0.87
N PHE A 39 3.97 -6.34 -0.99
CA PHE A 39 3.60 -5.50 0.16
C PHE A 39 2.09 -5.25 0.17
N LEU A 40 1.44 -5.61 1.28
CA LEU A 40 0.05 -5.22 1.52
C LEU A 40 0.01 -3.71 1.81
N THR A 41 -0.56 -2.94 0.91
CA THR A 41 -0.59 -1.48 1.00
C THR A 41 -1.95 -1.00 1.46
N CYS A 42 -1.99 -0.34 2.62
CA CYS A 42 -3.17 0.25 3.25
C CYS A 42 -3.15 1.77 3.08
N PHE A 43 -4.25 2.35 2.62
CA PHE A 43 -4.37 3.79 2.36
C PHE A 43 -5.12 4.55 3.45
N SER A 44 -5.70 3.85 4.42
CA SER A 44 -6.39 4.47 5.55
C SER A 44 -5.40 5.08 6.55
N ALA A 45 -5.82 6.14 7.24
CA ALA A 45 -5.08 6.66 8.39
C ALA A 45 -5.26 5.77 9.63
N ARG A 46 -6.35 5.00 9.68
CA ARG A 46 -6.64 4.02 10.72
C ARG A 46 -6.64 2.64 10.06
N VAL A 47 -5.76 1.77 10.51
CA VAL A 47 -5.51 0.44 9.96
C VAL A 47 -5.67 -0.60 11.06
N GLU A 48 -6.59 -1.51 10.87
CA GLU A 48 -6.91 -2.55 11.84
C GLU A 48 -6.14 -3.83 11.55
N ILE A 49 -5.53 -4.40 12.60
CA ILE A 49 -4.78 -5.65 12.55
C ILE A 49 -5.55 -6.72 13.34
N GLY A 50 -5.72 -7.88 12.77
CA GLY A 50 -6.40 -8.99 13.45
C GLY A 50 -6.20 -10.34 12.80
N GLN A 51 -6.89 -11.34 13.30
CA GLN A 51 -6.82 -12.70 12.80
C GLN A 51 -7.43 -12.80 11.39
N ALA A 52 -6.75 -13.50 10.49
CA ALA A 52 -7.24 -13.80 9.15
C ALA A 52 -8.31 -14.90 9.21
N ILE A 53 -9.57 -14.49 9.40
CA ILE A 53 -10.73 -15.38 9.35
C ILE A 53 -11.80 -14.78 8.44
N SER A 54 -12.58 -15.64 7.78
CA SER A 54 -13.57 -15.23 6.76
C SER A 54 -14.66 -14.30 7.27
N GLU A 55 -14.93 -14.31 8.57
CA GLU A 55 -16.01 -13.55 9.21
C GLU A 55 -15.57 -12.16 9.67
N THR A 56 -14.28 -11.84 9.61
CA THR A 56 -13.72 -10.59 10.12
C THR A 56 -13.03 -9.83 9.01
N GLN A 57 -13.52 -8.61 8.74
CA GLN A 57 -12.87 -7.70 7.80
C GLN A 57 -11.95 -6.76 8.58
N VAL A 58 -10.66 -7.07 8.59
CA VAL A 58 -9.60 -6.18 9.07
C VAL A 58 -8.69 -5.77 7.92
N ASP A 59 -8.01 -4.64 8.06
CA ASP A 59 -7.13 -4.13 7.00
C ASP A 59 -5.89 -5.01 6.83
N VAL A 60 -5.35 -5.53 7.95
CA VAL A 60 -4.17 -6.41 7.99
C VAL A 60 -4.56 -7.73 8.63
N PRO A 61 -5.10 -8.67 7.85
CA PRO A 61 -5.44 -10.00 8.34
C PRO A 61 -4.18 -10.86 8.45
N LEU A 62 -3.84 -11.29 9.67
CA LEU A 62 -2.66 -12.09 9.98
C LEU A 62 -3.03 -13.56 10.22
N LEU A 63 -2.26 -14.45 9.60
CA LEU A 63 -2.33 -15.88 9.87
C LEU A 63 -1.58 -16.18 11.17
N GLY A 64 -2.29 -16.25 12.28
CA GLY A 64 -1.73 -16.48 13.61
C GLY A 64 -2.82 -16.56 14.68
N ASP A 65 -2.40 -16.93 15.88
CA ASP A 65 -3.31 -16.95 17.05
C ASP A 65 -3.43 -15.54 17.63
N LEU A 66 -4.40 -14.80 17.10
CA LEU A 66 -4.72 -13.42 17.43
C LEU A 66 -6.20 -13.23 17.71
N SER A 67 -6.54 -12.15 18.41
CA SER A 67 -7.92 -11.70 18.47
C SER A 67 -8.39 -11.29 17.06
N ARG A 68 -9.70 -11.41 16.80
CA ARG A 68 -10.31 -10.98 15.52
C ARG A 68 -9.93 -9.54 15.18
N HIS A 69 -10.08 -8.65 16.14
CA HIS A 69 -9.62 -7.27 16.15
C HIS A 69 -8.56 -7.16 17.24
N HIS A 70 -7.28 -7.17 16.90
CA HIS A 70 -6.22 -7.31 17.89
C HIS A 70 -5.57 -5.98 18.26
N ALA A 71 -5.30 -5.15 17.28
CA ALA A 71 -4.74 -3.83 17.47
C ALA A 71 -5.12 -2.89 16.32
N VAL A 72 -5.03 -1.60 16.56
CA VAL A 72 -5.20 -0.56 15.54
C VAL A 72 -3.96 0.30 15.46
N LEU A 73 -3.47 0.51 14.26
CA LEU A 73 -2.49 1.53 13.95
C LEU A 73 -3.22 2.78 13.45
N GLU A 74 -3.02 3.89 14.11
CA GLU A 74 -3.63 5.16 13.75
C GLU A 74 -2.54 6.20 13.48
N ARG A 75 -2.59 6.81 12.29
CA ARG A 75 -1.74 7.91 11.92
C ARG A 75 -2.44 9.23 12.22
N GLN A 76 -1.84 10.02 13.10
CA GLN A 76 -2.24 11.38 13.44
C GLN A 76 -1.13 12.33 12.96
N ASP A 77 -1.39 13.05 11.86
CA ASP A 77 -0.38 13.83 11.13
C ASP A 77 0.82 12.95 10.72
N ASP A 78 1.98 13.17 11.35
CA ASP A 78 3.22 12.42 11.07
C ASP A 78 3.56 11.38 12.15
N VAL A 79 2.69 11.19 13.12
CA VAL A 79 2.89 10.29 14.26
C VAL A 79 1.98 9.09 14.14
N TYR A 80 2.49 7.91 14.47
CA TYR A 80 1.70 6.69 14.57
C TYR A 80 1.48 6.29 16.03
N LEU A 81 0.25 5.90 16.32
CA LEU A 81 -0.13 5.29 17.58
C LEU A 81 -0.55 3.83 17.33
N ILE A 82 -0.25 2.97 18.28
CA ILE A 82 -0.83 1.63 18.36
C ILE A 82 -1.80 1.57 19.53
N GLU A 83 -3.06 1.22 19.26
CA GLU A 83 -4.13 0.99 20.23
C GLU A 83 -4.32 -0.51 20.39
N PRO A 84 -4.09 -1.08 21.58
CA PRO A 84 -4.26 -2.51 21.81
C PRO A 84 -5.73 -2.87 22.07
N HIS A 85 -6.23 -3.91 21.41
CA HIS A 85 -7.52 -4.55 21.73
C HIS A 85 -7.32 -6.00 22.22
N GLY A 86 -6.13 -6.56 21.97
CA GLY A 86 -5.65 -7.82 22.51
C GLY A 86 -4.30 -7.66 23.21
N PRO A 87 -3.73 -8.72 23.77
CA PRO A 87 -2.43 -8.68 24.42
C PRO A 87 -1.33 -8.18 23.47
N THR A 88 -0.83 -6.97 23.72
CA THR A 88 0.11 -6.26 22.84
C THR A 88 1.31 -5.74 23.64
N TRP A 89 2.50 -5.88 23.09
CA TRP A 89 3.74 -5.34 23.67
C TRP A 89 4.46 -4.48 22.66
N VAL A 90 5.06 -3.41 23.13
CA VAL A 90 5.96 -2.55 22.37
C VAL A 90 7.26 -2.41 23.14
N GLU A 91 8.39 -2.70 22.52
CA GLU A 91 9.72 -2.71 23.19
C GLU A 91 9.69 -3.57 24.47
N SER A 92 9.16 -4.77 24.41
CA SER A 92 9.04 -5.73 25.51
C SER A 92 8.13 -5.29 26.68
N ARG A 93 7.44 -4.14 26.59
CA ARG A 93 6.49 -3.67 27.60
C ARG A 93 5.06 -3.91 27.11
N GLN A 94 4.27 -4.60 27.92
CA GLN A 94 2.84 -4.74 27.64
C GLN A 94 2.20 -3.37 27.75
N ILE A 95 1.31 -3.09 26.77
CA ILE A 95 0.53 -1.86 26.72
C ILE A 95 -0.95 -2.17 26.89
N ASP A 96 -1.66 -1.30 27.62
CA ASP A 96 -3.11 -1.33 27.86
C ASP A 96 -3.83 -0.08 27.35
N LYS A 97 -3.05 0.88 26.81
CA LYS A 97 -3.51 2.16 26.27
C LYS A 97 -2.77 2.47 24.97
N PRO A 98 -3.31 3.38 24.14
CA PRO A 98 -2.61 3.83 22.95
C PRO A 98 -1.19 4.33 23.27
N ARG A 99 -0.22 3.88 22.45
CA ARG A 99 1.18 4.25 22.56
C ARG A 99 1.71 4.76 21.24
N VAL A 100 2.49 5.85 21.28
CA VAL A 100 3.22 6.37 20.13
C VAL A 100 4.33 5.39 19.75
N LEU A 101 4.44 5.14 18.44
CA LEU A 101 5.49 4.32 17.84
C LEU A 101 6.63 5.19 17.30
N ALA A 102 7.85 4.72 17.48
CA ALA A 102 9.06 5.27 16.90
C ALA A 102 9.63 4.33 15.83
N ASP A 103 10.43 4.86 14.89
CA ASP A 103 11.12 4.02 13.90
C ASP A 103 12.00 2.97 14.59
N GLY A 104 11.81 1.71 14.21
CA GLY A 104 12.52 0.56 14.77
C GLY A 104 11.78 -0.16 15.89
N ASP A 105 10.71 0.40 16.45
CA ASP A 105 9.97 -0.25 17.56
C ASP A 105 9.52 -1.66 17.18
N GLU A 106 9.79 -2.61 18.09
CA GLU A 106 9.34 -3.98 17.99
C GLU A 106 7.96 -4.12 18.66
N ILE A 107 7.02 -4.67 17.90
CA ILE A 107 5.64 -4.90 18.32
C ILE A 107 5.40 -6.40 18.40
N ARG A 108 4.92 -6.89 19.54
CA ARG A 108 4.47 -8.27 19.68
C ARG A 108 2.96 -8.28 19.91
N LEU A 109 2.27 -9.06 19.08
CA LEU A 109 0.83 -9.29 19.15
C LEU A 109 0.58 -10.72 19.59
N GLY A 110 -0.17 -10.90 20.68
CA GLY A 110 -0.36 -12.22 21.28
C GLY A 110 0.97 -12.85 21.69
N ASP A 111 1.05 -14.17 21.58
CA ASP A 111 2.23 -14.90 22.05
C ASP A 111 3.32 -15.08 20.98
N SER A 112 2.98 -15.00 19.70
CA SER A 112 3.87 -15.47 18.63
C SER A 112 4.11 -14.50 17.49
N VAL A 113 3.24 -13.52 17.24
CA VAL A 113 3.39 -12.57 16.13
C VAL A 113 4.33 -11.44 16.54
N SER A 114 5.46 -11.33 15.86
CA SER A 114 6.44 -10.26 16.08
C SER A 114 6.61 -9.43 14.82
N LEU A 115 6.50 -8.13 14.97
CA LEU A 115 6.52 -7.13 13.91
C LEU A 115 7.54 -6.05 14.27
N ARG A 116 8.01 -5.30 13.26
CA ARG A 116 8.80 -4.07 13.46
C ARG A 116 8.14 -2.92 12.73
N PHE A 117 7.91 -1.83 13.44
CA PHE A 117 7.46 -0.59 12.85
C PHE A 117 8.65 0.17 12.25
N ARG A 118 8.49 0.67 11.03
CA ARG A 118 9.50 1.47 10.33
C ARG A 118 8.87 2.71 9.73
N GLN A 119 9.49 3.85 9.98
CA GLN A 119 9.20 5.14 9.35
C GLN A 119 10.52 5.73 8.85
N PRO A 120 11.10 5.15 7.78
CA PRO A 120 12.51 5.38 7.41
C PRO A 120 12.77 6.76 6.81
N HIS A 121 11.74 7.41 6.21
CA HIS A 121 11.93 8.67 5.50
C HIS A 121 11.48 9.86 6.36
N PRO A 122 12.38 10.81 6.71
CA PRO A 122 12.10 11.88 7.68
C PRO A 122 11.06 12.91 7.20
N LEU A 123 10.78 12.96 5.87
CA LEU A 123 9.82 13.88 5.27
C LEU A 123 8.55 13.16 4.76
N SER A 124 8.32 11.93 5.17
CA SER A 124 7.17 11.15 4.75
C SER A 124 6.47 10.52 5.95
N SER A 125 5.16 10.71 6.03
CA SER A 125 4.32 10.03 7.02
C SER A 125 3.97 8.58 6.62
N THR A 126 4.48 8.08 5.49
CA THR A 126 4.33 6.66 5.13
C THR A 126 5.21 5.81 6.03
N ALA A 127 4.66 4.73 6.54
CA ALA A 127 5.36 3.77 7.38
C ALA A 127 5.27 2.36 6.80
N ARG A 128 6.08 1.46 7.33
CA ARG A 128 6.11 0.05 6.97
C ARG A 128 6.11 -0.82 8.21
N ILE A 129 5.44 -1.96 8.14
CA ILE A 129 5.52 -3.02 9.12
C ILE A 129 6.28 -4.19 8.50
N ASP A 130 7.37 -4.56 9.12
CA ASP A 130 8.18 -5.73 8.76
C ASP A 130 7.81 -6.91 9.67
N PHE A 131 7.79 -8.11 9.11
CA PHE A 131 7.57 -9.33 9.88
C PHE A 131 8.91 -9.82 10.47
N LEU A 132 8.99 -9.91 11.79
CA LEU A 132 10.13 -10.52 12.52
C LEU A 132 9.89 -12.01 12.78
N SER A 133 8.65 -12.45 12.76
CA SER A 133 8.24 -13.85 12.85
C SER A 133 7.87 -14.42 11.48
N THR A 134 7.62 -15.72 11.42
CA THR A 134 7.25 -16.42 10.16
C THR A 134 5.81 -16.18 9.71
N HIS A 135 5.04 -15.41 10.48
CA HIS A 135 3.65 -15.08 10.15
C HIS A 135 3.55 -14.24 8.89
N ARG A 136 2.41 -14.36 8.21
CA ARG A 136 2.11 -13.63 6.97
C ARG A 136 0.67 -13.12 7.01
N THR A 137 0.40 -12.15 6.16
CA THR A 137 -0.98 -11.68 5.90
C THR A 137 -1.75 -12.63 4.99
N GLN A 138 -3.03 -12.36 4.83
CA GLN A 138 -3.89 -12.98 3.82
C GLN A 138 -4.59 -11.87 3.00
N PRO A 139 -4.24 -11.66 1.70
CA PRO A 139 -3.24 -12.42 0.92
C PRO A 139 -1.83 -12.30 1.49
N SER A 140 -0.96 -13.28 1.18
CA SER A 140 0.41 -13.32 1.70
C SER A 140 1.25 -12.14 1.21
N ALA A 141 1.87 -11.42 2.14
CA ALA A 141 2.78 -10.32 1.85
C ALA A 141 4.07 -10.43 2.68
N ASP A 142 5.16 -9.84 2.18
CA ASP A 142 6.46 -9.79 2.86
C ASP A 142 6.54 -8.61 3.84
N GLY A 143 5.64 -7.65 3.72
CA GLY A 143 5.47 -6.52 4.64
C GLY A 143 4.16 -5.79 4.42
N VAL A 144 3.87 -4.81 5.28
CA VAL A 144 2.68 -3.96 5.17
C VAL A 144 3.12 -2.51 5.02
N LEU A 145 2.62 -1.82 4.00
CA LEU A 145 2.82 -0.38 3.81
C LEU A 145 1.60 0.40 4.32
N LEU A 146 1.83 1.31 5.22
CA LEU A 146 0.85 2.27 5.72
C LEU A 146 1.03 3.56 4.91
N MET A 147 0.44 3.60 3.71
CA MET A 147 0.71 4.65 2.75
C MET A 147 -0.02 5.95 3.10
N ALA A 148 0.73 7.00 3.35
CA ALA A 148 0.24 8.36 3.54
C ALA A 148 0.20 9.13 2.20
N GLY A 149 1.04 10.14 2.05
CA GLY A 149 1.13 10.98 0.85
C GLY A 149 2.03 10.44 -0.24
N SER A 150 3.12 9.77 0.13
CA SER A 150 4.09 9.23 -0.84
C SER A 150 4.76 7.96 -0.32
N CYS A 151 5.06 7.05 -1.22
CA CYS A 151 5.88 5.86 -0.97
C CYS A 151 7.07 5.90 -1.93
N ILE A 152 8.29 5.83 -1.40
CA ILE A 152 9.54 5.88 -2.14
C ILE A 152 10.13 4.48 -2.18
N LEU A 153 10.47 4.02 -3.38
CA LEU A 153 11.14 2.77 -3.65
C LEU A 153 12.49 3.08 -4.29
N GLY A 154 13.56 2.43 -3.84
CA GLY A 154 14.91 2.68 -4.37
C GLY A 154 15.99 2.05 -3.51
N ALA A 155 17.25 2.24 -3.88
CA ALA A 155 18.38 1.56 -3.26
C ALA A 155 18.76 2.08 -1.87
N SER A 156 18.33 3.31 -1.51
CA SER A 156 18.66 3.93 -0.23
C SER A 156 17.92 3.27 0.95
N ASP A 157 18.58 3.18 2.11
CA ASP A 157 17.97 2.70 3.36
C ASP A 157 16.84 3.59 3.86
N ASN A 158 16.77 4.84 3.41
CA ASN A 158 15.68 5.77 3.72
C ASN A 158 14.44 5.55 2.86
N CYS A 159 14.48 4.67 1.86
CA CYS A 159 13.30 4.30 1.08
C CYS A 159 12.33 3.46 1.91
N HIS A 160 11.03 3.62 1.66
CA HIS A 160 10.00 2.80 2.29
C HIS A 160 10.10 1.34 1.84
N VAL A 161 10.47 1.12 0.57
CA VAL A 161 10.82 -0.20 0.02
C VAL A 161 12.24 -0.12 -0.52
N VAL A 162 13.15 -0.90 0.06
CA VAL A 162 14.57 -0.90 -0.32
C VAL A 162 14.79 -1.86 -1.47
N CYS A 163 15.12 -1.32 -2.64
CA CYS A 163 15.35 -2.02 -3.90
C CYS A 163 16.82 -1.90 -4.28
N ARG A 164 17.69 -2.73 -3.69
CA ARG A 164 19.17 -2.59 -3.77
C ARG A 164 19.76 -2.56 -5.19
N HIS A 165 19.07 -3.17 -6.14
CA HIS A 165 19.55 -3.28 -7.51
C HIS A 165 19.05 -2.16 -8.43
N TRP A 166 18.15 -1.29 -7.94
CA TRP A 166 17.63 -0.17 -8.73
C TRP A 166 18.62 1.00 -8.72
N GLN A 167 18.79 1.61 -9.87
CA GLN A 167 19.58 2.83 -10.05
C GLN A 167 18.72 4.09 -9.91
N HIS A 168 17.42 3.94 -10.13
CA HIS A 168 16.45 5.02 -10.09
C HIS A 168 15.50 4.87 -8.89
N GLU A 169 15.13 6.00 -8.31
CA GLU A 169 14.06 6.04 -7.33
C GLU A 169 12.72 6.17 -8.03
N VAL A 170 11.76 5.38 -7.56
CA VAL A 170 10.37 5.42 -7.97
C VAL A 170 9.54 5.94 -6.81
N MET A 171 8.75 6.98 -7.04
CA MET A 171 7.87 7.54 -6.03
C MET A 171 6.41 7.34 -6.44
N LEU A 172 5.66 6.60 -5.64
CA LEU A 172 4.20 6.57 -5.72
C LEU A 172 3.65 7.72 -4.89
N VAL A 173 2.87 8.60 -5.51
CA VAL A 173 2.33 9.80 -4.85
C VAL A 173 0.81 9.75 -4.86
N ARG A 174 0.23 9.88 -3.66
CA ARG A 174 -1.22 9.97 -3.48
C ARG A 174 -1.63 11.42 -3.35
N GLN A 175 -2.54 11.87 -4.20
CA GLN A 175 -3.16 13.20 -4.12
C GLN A 175 -4.68 13.04 -4.07
N ARG A 176 -5.26 13.31 -2.91
CA ARG A 176 -6.68 13.04 -2.65
C ARG A 176 -7.00 11.55 -2.89
N GLN A 177 -7.73 11.23 -3.96
CA GLN A 177 -8.09 9.87 -4.35
C GLN A 177 -7.31 9.36 -5.58
N ALA A 178 -6.41 10.17 -6.13
CA ALA A 178 -5.60 9.79 -7.28
C ALA A 178 -4.23 9.29 -6.85
N LEU A 179 -3.72 8.28 -7.53
CA LEU A 179 -2.37 7.78 -7.40
C LEU A 179 -1.59 8.12 -8.67
N ALA A 180 -0.34 8.50 -8.51
CA ALA A 180 0.57 8.75 -9.62
C ALA A 180 1.94 8.15 -9.31
N CYS A 181 2.65 7.73 -10.36
CA CYS A 181 4.05 7.38 -10.31
C CYS A 181 4.88 8.57 -10.75
N HIS A 182 6.00 8.82 -10.07
CA HIS A 182 6.99 9.81 -10.45
C HIS A 182 8.36 9.15 -10.55
N VAL A 183 9.03 9.31 -11.69
CA VAL A 183 10.38 8.80 -11.96
C VAL A 183 11.14 9.85 -12.77
N ASN A 184 12.42 10.05 -12.49
CA ASN A 184 13.23 11.07 -13.16
C ASN A 184 13.73 10.65 -14.57
N THR A 185 13.46 9.43 -14.98
CA THR A 185 13.81 8.87 -16.29
C THR A 185 12.56 8.53 -17.09
N GLU A 186 12.73 7.95 -18.27
CA GLU A 186 11.65 7.39 -19.07
C GLU A 186 11.17 6.07 -18.45
N PHE A 187 9.86 5.83 -18.45
CA PHE A 187 9.25 4.64 -17.91
C PHE A 187 7.89 4.39 -18.58
N GLU A 188 7.38 3.18 -18.45
CA GLU A 188 6.09 2.80 -18.98
C GLU A 188 5.07 2.58 -17.85
N VAL A 189 3.84 2.99 -18.09
CA VAL A 189 2.68 2.64 -17.29
C VAL A 189 1.67 1.97 -18.21
N ASP A 190 1.35 0.72 -17.94
CA ASP A 190 0.40 -0.09 -18.72
C ASP A 190 0.74 -0.09 -20.23
N GLY A 191 2.04 -0.14 -20.59
CA GLY A 191 2.56 -0.12 -21.96
C GLY A 191 2.59 1.29 -22.61
N SER A 192 2.27 2.34 -21.88
CA SER A 192 2.36 3.72 -22.34
C SER A 192 3.63 4.39 -21.83
N VAL A 193 4.48 4.89 -22.72
CA VAL A 193 5.73 5.58 -22.37
C VAL A 193 5.44 6.93 -21.74
N ASN A 194 6.11 7.21 -20.63
CA ASN A 194 5.98 8.43 -19.84
C ASN A 194 7.35 8.97 -19.42
N ARG A 195 7.38 10.22 -18.97
CA ARG A 195 8.55 10.84 -18.36
C ARG A 195 8.13 11.78 -17.24
N GLY A 196 8.82 11.69 -16.11
CA GLY A 196 8.52 12.50 -14.93
C GLY A 196 7.35 11.96 -14.14
N ARG A 197 6.10 12.22 -14.55
CA ARG A 197 4.92 11.82 -13.77
C ARG A 197 3.84 11.20 -14.66
N ALA A 198 3.27 10.09 -14.21
CA ALA A 198 2.14 9.44 -14.86
C ALA A 198 1.07 9.04 -13.84
N PRO A 199 -0.23 9.11 -14.19
CA PRO A 199 -1.30 8.56 -13.35
C PRO A 199 -1.21 7.02 -13.35
N VAL A 200 -1.50 6.43 -12.19
CA VAL A 200 -1.58 4.98 -12.02
C VAL A 200 -2.86 4.59 -11.30
N THR A 201 -3.30 3.38 -11.52
CA THR A 201 -4.47 2.78 -10.86
C THR A 201 -4.02 1.66 -9.93
N MET A 202 -4.95 1.08 -9.17
CA MET A 202 -4.67 -0.07 -8.30
C MET A 202 -4.49 -1.40 -9.07
N SER A 203 -4.36 -1.34 -10.39
CA SER A 203 -4.10 -2.49 -11.27
C SER A 203 -3.08 -2.14 -12.36
N SER A 204 -2.29 -1.09 -12.16
CA SER A 204 -1.28 -0.68 -13.13
C SER A 204 0.03 -1.44 -12.93
N THR A 205 0.72 -1.69 -14.05
CA THR A 205 2.11 -2.13 -14.09
C THR A 205 2.99 -0.95 -14.49
N ILE A 206 4.09 -0.77 -13.78
CA ILE A 206 5.05 0.33 -13.98
C ILE A 206 6.41 -0.30 -14.22
N GLN A 207 7.05 0.04 -15.32
CA GLN A 207 8.31 -0.57 -15.74
C GLN A 207 9.27 0.49 -16.26
N GLY A 208 10.54 0.42 -15.85
CA GLY A 208 11.66 1.17 -16.39
C GLY A 208 12.79 0.24 -16.77
N ASP A 209 13.97 0.80 -17.06
CA ASP A 209 15.12 0.02 -17.49
C ASP A 209 15.64 -0.94 -16.42
N ASP A 210 15.56 -0.55 -15.16
CA ASP A 210 16.13 -1.29 -14.01
C ASP A 210 15.11 -1.61 -12.91
N PHE A 211 13.85 -1.30 -13.14
CA PHE A 211 12.78 -1.55 -12.16
C PHE A 211 11.48 -2.04 -12.80
N CYS A 212 10.77 -2.85 -12.07
CA CYS A 212 9.39 -3.24 -12.37
C CYS A 212 8.59 -3.37 -11.09
N LEU A 213 7.39 -2.82 -11.09
CA LEU A 213 6.43 -2.98 -9.99
C LEU A 213 5.01 -3.01 -10.54
N SER A 214 4.12 -3.66 -9.82
CA SER A 214 2.70 -3.68 -10.17
C SER A 214 1.82 -3.52 -8.94
N LEU A 215 0.67 -2.90 -9.16
CA LEU A 215 -0.40 -2.77 -8.19
C LEU A 215 -1.47 -3.78 -8.54
N GLU A 216 -1.97 -4.50 -7.54
CA GLU A 216 -3.05 -5.47 -7.67
C GLU A 216 -4.14 -5.13 -6.66
N HIS A 217 -5.34 -4.86 -7.15
CA HIS A 217 -6.49 -4.61 -6.28
C HIS A 217 -6.86 -5.90 -5.54
N ILE A 218 -7.12 -5.77 -4.24
CA ILE A 218 -7.64 -6.85 -3.40
C ILE A 218 -8.98 -6.42 -2.81
N ASP A 219 -9.93 -7.34 -2.83
CA ASP A 219 -11.29 -7.15 -2.30
C ASP A 219 -11.31 -7.18 -0.75
#